data_0c714dc5ea093d812abff18a03e76300
#
_entry.id   0c714dc5ea093d812abff18a03e76300
#
_cell.length_a   1.000
_cell.length_b   1.000
_cell.length_c   1.000
_cell.angle_alpha   90.00
_cell.angle_beta   90.00
_cell.angle_gamma   90.00
#
_symmetry.space_group_name_H-M   'P 1'
#
loop_
_entity.id
_entity.type
_entity.pdbx_description
1 polymer ?
#
loop_
_entity_poly.entity_id
_entity_poly.type
_entity_poly.pdbx_seq_one_letter_code
_entity_poly.pdbx_strand_id
1 'polypeptide(L)'
;MKRFVLLWVMVFAYSMIPVQAQLPTITLKNMNGTQIRTDTLSNGGKPFIIDFFATWCKPCNRELDAISEVYEEWKEETGVKIIAISIDHAQNINKVKPLVSNHGWEYEIMLDPNSDFLRALGGQMIPYTLIVDGKGNIVYKHSGYTDGAETELIEKVRELCAGAK
;
A
#
# COMPACT_ATOMS: atom_id res chain seq x y z
N MET A 1 -58.06 -30.02 -25.03
CA MET A 1 -56.63 -29.93 -25.37
C MET A 1 -56.04 -28.70 -24.66
N LYS A 2 -55.40 -28.89 -23.51
CA LYS A 2 -54.83 -27.80 -22.70
C LYS A 2 -53.33 -27.72 -23.03
N ARG A 3 -52.89 -26.62 -23.67
CA ARG A 3 -51.49 -26.32 -23.98
C ARG A 3 -50.83 -25.77 -22.73
N PHE A 4 -49.94 -26.56 -22.11
CA PHE A 4 -49.03 -26.08 -21.08
C PHE A 4 -47.89 -25.31 -21.73
N VAL A 5 -47.85 -23.99 -21.49
CA VAL A 5 -46.70 -23.15 -21.81
C VAL A 5 -45.77 -23.17 -20.62
N LEU A 6 -44.66 -23.92 -20.72
CA LEU A 6 -43.55 -23.91 -19.76
C LEU A 6 -42.73 -22.63 -19.99
N LEU A 7 -42.93 -21.64 -19.12
CA LEU A 7 -42.06 -20.46 -19.01
C LEU A 7 -40.73 -20.89 -18.36
N TRP A 8 -39.68 -21.00 -19.16
CA TRP A 8 -38.32 -21.15 -18.71
C TRP A 8 -37.84 -19.80 -18.17
N VAL A 9 -37.82 -19.61 -16.84
CA VAL A 9 -37.19 -18.48 -16.19
C VAL A 9 -35.68 -18.76 -16.11
N MET A 10 -34.93 -18.22 -17.06
CA MET A 10 -33.45 -18.16 -16.96
C MET A 10 -33.09 -17.16 -15.86
N VAL A 11 -32.78 -17.67 -14.67
CA VAL A 11 -32.16 -16.89 -13.62
C VAL A 11 -30.68 -16.72 -14.00
N PHE A 12 -30.36 -15.55 -14.60
CA PHE A 12 -28.98 -15.11 -14.75
C PHE A 12 -28.43 -14.82 -13.34
N ALA A 13 -27.72 -15.77 -12.77
CA ALA A 13 -26.90 -15.53 -11.61
C ALA A 13 -25.76 -14.59 -12.01
N TYR A 14 -25.96 -13.28 -11.82
CA TYR A 14 -24.91 -12.29 -11.94
C TYR A 14 -23.90 -12.56 -10.83
N SER A 15 -22.81 -13.27 -11.16
CA SER A 15 -21.66 -13.38 -10.29
C SER A 15 -21.06 -11.97 -10.17
N MET A 16 -21.34 -11.26 -9.08
CA MET A 16 -20.65 -10.03 -8.73
C MET A 16 -19.19 -10.39 -8.45
N ILE A 17 -18.34 -10.29 -9.47
CA ILE A 17 -16.89 -10.33 -9.27
C ILE A 17 -16.53 -9.05 -8.54
N PRO A 18 -15.97 -9.11 -7.32
CA PRO A 18 -15.54 -7.90 -6.64
C PRO A 18 -14.47 -7.21 -7.49
N VAL A 19 -14.75 -6.00 -7.95
CA VAL A 19 -13.76 -5.16 -8.63
C VAL A 19 -12.76 -4.72 -7.55
N GLN A 20 -11.62 -5.37 -7.50
CA GLN A 20 -10.53 -4.97 -6.62
C GLN A 20 -9.84 -3.74 -7.22
N ALA A 21 -9.64 -2.71 -6.38
CA ALA A 21 -8.96 -1.49 -6.79
C ALA A 21 -7.48 -1.78 -7.03
N GLN A 22 -6.99 -1.48 -8.23
CA GLN A 22 -5.56 -1.55 -8.57
C GLN A 22 -4.87 -0.20 -8.33
N LEU A 23 -3.54 -0.21 -8.31
CA LEU A 23 -2.76 1.00 -8.18
C LEU A 23 -2.95 1.91 -9.42
N PRO A 24 -3.30 3.20 -9.24
CA PRO A 24 -3.39 4.15 -10.36
C PRO A 24 -2.01 4.39 -10.96
N THR A 25 -1.97 4.73 -12.25
CA THR A 25 -0.72 5.02 -12.98
C THR A 25 -0.26 6.45 -12.72
N ILE A 26 0.69 6.62 -11.84
CA ILE A 26 1.40 7.88 -11.55
C ILE A 26 2.90 7.63 -11.71
N THR A 27 3.66 8.64 -12.13
CA THR A 27 5.12 8.55 -12.19
C THR A 27 5.74 9.24 -10.99
N LEU A 28 6.37 8.47 -10.13
CA LEU A 28 7.14 8.94 -8.96
C LEU A 28 8.64 8.91 -9.27
N LYS A 29 9.45 9.47 -8.38
CA LYS A 29 10.91 9.33 -8.41
C LYS A 29 11.37 8.66 -7.12
N ASN A 30 12.37 7.79 -7.20
CA ASN A 30 13.08 7.36 -6.01
C ASN A 30 14.12 8.41 -5.57
N MET A 31 14.81 8.17 -4.45
CA MET A 31 15.83 9.09 -3.93
C MET A 31 17.05 9.29 -4.85
N ASN A 32 17.22 8.42 -5.85
CA ASN A 32 18.30 8.54 -6.86
C ASN A 32 17.83 9.28 -8.13
N GLY A 33 16.57 9.75 -8.17
CA GLY A 33 15.98 10.45 -9.30
C GLY A 33 15.42 9.54 -10.39
N THR A 34 15.48 8.22 -10.25
CA THR A 34 14.91 7.27 -11.20
C THR A 34 13.39 7.37 -11.19
N GLN A 35 12.79 7.47 -12.36
CA GLN A 35 11.34 7.48 -12.53
C GLN A 35 10.78 6.06 -12.47
N ILE A 36 9.71 5.90 -11.68
CA ILE A 36 9.03 4.62 -11.47
C ILE A 36 7.53 4.85 -11.63
N ARG A 37 6.88 4.02 -12.42
CA ARG A 37 5.42 4.04 -12.57
C ARG A 37 4.80 3.20 -11.44
N THR A 38 3.79 3.76 -10.79
CA THR A 38 3.17 3.13 -9.61
C THR A 38 2.36 1.87 -9.94
N ASP A 39 1.82 1.76 -11.15
CA ASP A 39 1.15 0.55 -11.64
C ASP A 39 2.10 -0.62 -11.91
N THR A 40 3.43 -0.39 -11.91
CA THR A 40 4.45 -1.43 -12.03
C THR A 40 5.05 -1.85 -10.69
N LEU A 41 4.62 -1.23 -9.58
CA LEU A 41 5.08 -1.62 -8.25
C LEU A 41 4.67 -3.05 -7.94
N SER A 42 5.63 -3.85 -7.51
CA SER A 42 5.41 -5.25 -7.18
C SER A 42 6.43 -5.78 -6.17
N ASN A 43 6.15 -6.94 -5.63
CA ASN A 43 7.03 -7.67 -4.73
C ASN A 43 7.18 -9.14 -5.16
N GLY A 44 7.32 -9.38 -6.46
CA GLY A 44 7.52 -10.74 -6.98
C GLY A 44 6.38 -11.71 -6.66
N GLY A 45 5.14 -11.24 -6.66
CA GLY A 45 3.95 -12.03 -6.33
C GLY A 45 3.64 -12.13 -4.84
N LYS A 46 4.42 -11.48 -3.98
CA LYS A 46 4.17 -11.37 -2.54
C LYS A 46 3.48 -10.05 -2.20
N PRO A 47 2.78 -9.95 -1.06
CA PRO A 47 2.22 -8.69 -0.59
C PRO A 47 3.29 -7.62 -0.34
N PHE A 48 2.88 -6.35 -0.43
CA PHE A 48 3.71 -5.23 -0.03
C PHE A 48 2.87 -4.12 0.59
N ILE A 49 3.51 -3.29 1.40
CA ILE A 49 2.91 -2.17 2.09
C ILE A 49 3.38 -0.88 1.42
N ILE A 50 2.45 0.05 1.19
CA ILE A 50 2.73 1.42 0.80
C ILE A 50 2.36 2.31 1.98
N ASP A 51 3.29 3.12 2.44
CA ASP A 51 3.10 4.06 3.55
C ASP A 51 3.44 5.48 3.12
N PHE A 52 2.48 6.41 3.26
CA PHE A 52 2.69 7.82 2.93
C PHE A 52 3.07 8.61 4.17
N PHE A 53 4.21 9.28 4.09
CA PHE A 53 4.76 10.08 5.17
C PHE A 53 5.25 11.46 4.71
N ALA A 54 5.67 12.28 5.66
CA ALA A 54 6.44 13.50 5.40
C ALA A 54 7.44 13.74 6.52
N THR A 55 8.51 14.45 6.25
CA THR A 55 9.57 14.72 7.23
C THR A 55 9.09 15.49 8.47
N TRP A 56 8.01 16.26 8.33
CA TRP A 56 7.36 17.03 9.41
C TRP A 56 6.23 16.26 10.12
N CYS A 57 5.86 15.08 9.66
CA CYS A 57 4.75 14.28 10.20
C CYS A 57 5.23 13.39 11.35
N LYS A 58 5.08 13.86 12.58
CA LYS A 58 5.51 13.09 13.77
C LYS A 58 4.82 11.72 13.92
N PRO A 59 3.48 11.56 13.74
CA PRO A 59 2.87 10.24 13.82
C PRO A 59 3.34 9.29 12.72
N CYS A 60 3.63 9.79 11.49
CA CYS A 60 4.18 8.97 10.42
C CYS A 60 5.58 8.43 10.80
N ASN A 61 6.43 9.30 11.37
CA ASN A 61 7.77 8.89 11.77
C ASN A 61 7.70 7.82 12.87
N ARG A 62 6.78 7.95 13.83
CA ARG A 62 6.58 6.92 14.88
C ARG A 62 6.09 5.59 14.30
N GLU A 63 5.18 5.60 13.32
CA GLU A 63 4.73 4.40 12.62
C GLU A 63 5.90 3.71 11.93
N LEU A 64 6.63 4.46 11.11
CA LEU A 64 7.79 3.92 10.38
C LEU A 64 8.91 3.45 11.33
N ASP A 65 9.13 4.11 12.47
CA ASP A 65 10.07 3.66 13.49
C ASP A 65 9.62 2.33 14.11
N ALA A 66 8.35 2.24 14.55
CA ALA A 66 7.81 1.01 15.14
C ALA A 66 7.87 -0.18 14.15
N ILE A 67 7.54 0.06 12.89
CA ILE A 67 7.68 -0.97 11.85
C ILE A 67 9.16 -1.34 11.66
N SER A 68 10.08 -0.38 11.69
CA SER A 68 11.52 -0.61 11.50
C SER A 68 12.10 -1.58 12.53
N GLU A 69 11.63 -1.55 13.77
CA GLU A 69 12.07 -2.43 14.86
C GLU A 69 11.75 -3.91 14.58
N VAL A 70 10.70 -4.20 13.79
CA VAL A 70 10.21 -5.56 13.52
C VAL A 70 10.30 -5.95 12.05
N TYR A 71 10.79 -5.07 11.19
CA TYR A 71 10.74 -5.26 9.74
C TYR A 71 11.53 -6.46 9.23
N GLU A 72 12.69 -6.75 9.83
CA GLU A 72 13.47 -7.93 9.44
C GLU A 72 12.70 -9.22 9.74
N GLU A 73 12.06 -9.32 10.91
CA GLU A 73 11.20 -10.46 11.24
C GLU A 73 10.06 -10.61 10.24
N TRP A 74 9.39 -9.51 9.88
CA TRP A 74 8.31 -9.53 8.89
C TRP A 74 8.78 -9.99 7.50
N LYS A 75 9.97 -9.54 7.08
CA LYS A 75 10.59 -9.97 5.82
C LYS A 75 10.93 -11.45 5.80
N GLU A 76 11.51 -11.96 6.86
CA GLU A 76 11.85 -13.38 7.00
C GLU A 76 10.59 -14.26 6.98
N GLU A 77 9.55 -13.84 7.71
CA GLU A 77 8.31 -14.62 7.84
C GLU A 77 7.46 -14.61 6.57
N THR A 78 7.23 -13.43 5.98
CA THR A 78 6.24 -13.23 4.91
C THR A 78 6.85 -12.83 3.57
N GLY A 79 8.07 -12.33 3.60
CA GLY A 79 8.72 -11.69 2.46
C GLY A 79 8.08 -10.36 2.07
N VAL A 80 7.33 -9.70 2.99
CA VAL A 80 6.72 -8.40 2.75
C VAL A 80 7.77 -7.34 2.45
N LYS A 81 7.47 -6.44 1.53
CA LYS A 81 8.25 -5.25 1.22
C LYS A 81 7.50 -4.02 1.66
N ILE A 82 8.23 -3.01 2.17
CA ILE A 82 7.66 -1.69 2.47
C ILE A 82 8.19 -0.67 1.48
N ILE A 83 7.28 0.12 0.94
CA ILE A 83 7.55 1.26 0.06
C ILE A 83 7.02 2.50 0.79
N ALA A 84 7.93 3.29 1.37
CA ALA A 84 7.56 4.53 2.02
C ALA A 84 7.62 5.70 1.03
N ILE A 85 6.53 6.46 0.93
CA ILE A 85 6.36 7.52 -0.06
C ILE A 85 6.27 8.87 0.63
N SER A 86 7.30 9.69 0.45
CA SER A 86 7.30 11.06 0.99
C SER A 86 6.42 11.98 0.15
N ILE A 87 5.54 12.71 0.82
CA ILE A 87 4.77 13.81 0.23
C ILE A 87 5.38 15.19 0.54
N ASP A 88 6.64 15.24 0.96
CA ASP A 88 7.32 16.52 1.13
C ASP A 88 7.37 17.29 -0.19
N HIS A 89 6.93 18.54 -0.15
CA HIS A 89 6.98 19.40 -1.33
C HIS A 89 8.42 19.59 -1.86
N ALA A 90 8.56 19.93 -3.12
CA ALA A 90 9.85 20.05 -3.82
C ALA A 90 10.92 20.86 -3.06
N GLN A 91 10.51 21.90 -2.32
CA GLN A 91 11.40 22.73 -1.51
C GLN A 91 11.97 22.03 -0.27
N ASN A 92 11.34 20.95 0.21
CA ASN A 92 11.73 20.18 1.40
C ASN A 92 12.24 18.78 1.07
N ILE A 93 12.19 18.36 -0.16
CA ILE A 93 12.52 16.99 -0.59
C ILE A 93 13.95 16.56 -0.21
N ASN A 94 14.86 17.52 -0.11
CA ASN A 94 16.25 17.30 0.31
C ASN A 94 16.37 16.89 1.80
N LYS A 95 15.32 17.05 2.60
CA LYS A 95 15.27 16.63 4.01
C LYS A 95 14.94 15.13 4.15
N VAL A 96 14.34 14.51 3.12
CA VAL A 96 13.90 13.11 3.17
C VAL A 96 15.07 12.17 3.38
N LYS A 97 16.13 12.28 2.57
CA LYS A 97 17.29 11.39 2.67
C LYS A 97 17.99 11.46 4.03
N PRO A 98 18.27 12.65 4.60
CA PRO A 98 18.82 12.76 5.95
C PRO A 98 17.92 12.13 7.01
N LEU A 99 16.60 12.34 6.95
CA LEU A 99 15.64 11.74 7.88
C LEU A 99 15.73 10.21 7.82
N VAL A 100 15.56 9.62 6.65
CA VAL A 100 15.63 8.16 6.44
C VAL A 100 16.93 7.58 6.98
N SER A 101 18.07 8.24 6.72
CA SER A 101 19.37 7.79 7.21
C SER A 101 19.49 7.89 8.72
N ASN A 102 18.96 8.95 9.34
CA ASN A 102 19.02 9.16 10.78
C ASN A 102 18.15 8.14 11.56
N HIS A 103 17.01 7.75 11.00
CA HIS A 103 16.13 6.73 11.58
C HIS A 103 16.57 5.30 11.23
N GLY A 104 17.50 5.12 10.29
CA GLY A 104 17.99 3.81 9.86
C GLY A 104 16.93 2.98 9.11
N TRP A 105 15.95 3.61 8.48
CA TRP A 105 14.91 2.89 7.74
C TRP A 105 15.47 2.25 6.47
N GLU A 106 15.24 0.95 6.33
CA GLU A 106 15.68 0.15 5.17
C GLU A 106 14.59 -0.04 4.11
N TYR A 107 13.61 0.86 4.09
CA TYR A 107 12.49 0.83 3.14
C TYR A 107 12.90 1.32 1.76
N GLU A 108 12.16 0.88 0.74
CA GLU A 108 12.21 1.53 -0.56
C GLU A 108 11.54 2.91 -0.45
N ILE A 109 12.28 3.98 -0.73
CA ILE A 109 11.77 5.35 -0.60
C ILE A 109 11.44 5.95 -1.96
N MET A 110 10.22 6.48 -2.09
CA MET A 110 9.76 7.24 -3.27
C MET A 110 9.29 8.64 -2.87
N LEU A 111 9.17 9.50 -3.85
CA LEU A 111 8.89 10.93 -3.69
C LEU A 111 7.65 11.30 -4.51
N ASP A 112 6.62 11.82 -3.83
CA ASP A 112 5.34 12.32 -4.39
C ASP A 112 5.14 13.80 -4.01
N PRO A 113 5.99 14.73 -4.51
CA PRO A 113 6.05 16.11 -4.02
C PRO A 113 4.78 16.91 -4.25
N ASN A 114 3.91 16.46 -5.13
CA ASN A 114 2.61 17.06 -5.41
C ASN A 114 1.46 16.29 -4.75
N SER A 115 1.72 15.20 -4.05
CA SER A 115 0.71 14.28 -3.49
C SER A 115 -0.27 13.73 -4.55
N ASP A 116 0.20 13.56 -5.81
CA ASP A 116 -0.64 13.09 -6.90
C ASP A 116 -1.05 11.63 -6.70
N PHE A 117 -0.13 10.80 -6.25
CA PHE A 117 -0.40 9.40 -5.98
C PHE A 117 -1.27 9.22 -4.73
N LEU A 118 -0.95 9.93 -3.63
CA LEU A 118 -1.77 9.94 -2.43
C LEU A 118 -3.24 10.28 -2.76
N ARG A 119 -3.47 11.39 -3.50
CA ARG A 119 -4.83 11.80 -3.90
C ARG A 119 -5.51 10.79 -4.82
N ALA A 120 -4.79 10.22 -5.78
CA ALA A 120 -5.35 9.20 -6.68
C ALA A 120 -5.81 7.94 -5.95
N LEU A 121 -5.20 7.62 -4.80
CA LEU A 121 -5.59 6.53 -3.91
C LEU A 121 -6.72 6.89 -2.94
N GLY A 122 -7.15 8.15 -2.93
CA GLY A 122 -8.18 8.67 -2.02
C GLY A 122 -7.67 9.10 -0.65
N GLY A 123 -6.33 9.15 -0.45
CA GLY A 123 -5.72 9.63 0.79
C GLY A 123 -5.91 11.14 0.95
N GLN A 124 -6.34 11.57 2.14
CA GLN A 124 -6.56 12.98 2.49
C GLN A 124 -5.67 13.45 3.63
N MET A 125 -5.12 12.52 4.39
CA MET A 125 -4.23 12.76 5.52
C MET A 125 -3.15 11.69 5.60
N ILE A 126 -2.07 11.97 6.30
CA ILE A 126 -0.98 11.05 6.59
C ILE A 126 -0.81 10.85 8.11
N PRO A 127 -0.30 9.69 8.56
CA PRO A 127 0.08 8.56 7.73
C PRO A 127 -1.12 7.96 7.00
N TYR A 128 -0.89 7.46 5.79
CA TYR A 128 -1.87 6.73 5.00
C TYR A 128 -1.23 5.47 4.48
N THR A 129 -1.70 4.34 4.95
CA THR A 129 -1.07 3.05 4.75
C THR A 129 -1.98 2.13 3.96
N LEU A 130 -1.42 1.41 3.02
CA LEU A 130 -2.11 0.47 2.15
C LEU A 130 -1.40 -0.87 2.16
N ILE A 131 -2.16 -1.96 2.08
CA ILE A 131 -1.61 -3.27 1.75
C ILE A 131 -2.06 -3.64 0.35
N VAL A 132 -1.10 -4.03 -0.47
CA VAL A 132 -1.30 -4.49 -1.84
C VAL A 132 -0.95 -5.97 -1.88
N ASP A 133 -1.84 -6.80 -2.46
CA ASP A 133 -1.60 -8.23 -2.60
C ASP A 133 -0.56 -8.54 -3.70
N GLY A 134 -0.18 -9.80 -3.82
CA GLY A 134 0.79 -10.25 -4.83
C GLY A 134 0.32 -10.10 -6.28
N LYS A 135 -0.95 -9.74 -6.51
CA LYS A 135 -1.56 -9.50 -7.84
C LYS A 135 -1.68 -8.01 -8.16
N GLY A 136 -1.28 -7.13 -7.23
CA GLY A 136 -1.37 -5.68 -7.39
C GLY A 136 -2.71 -5.06 -6.98
N ASN A 137 -3.56 -5.81 -6.28
CA ASN A 137 -4.82 -5.29 -5.79
C ASN A 137 -4.65 -4.68 -4.40
N ILE A 138 -5.29 -3.53 -4.18
CA ILE A 138 -5.35 -2.90 -2.86
C ILE A 138 -6.39 -3.65 -2.02
N VAL A 139 -5.94 -4.27 -0.93
CA VAL A 139 -6.77 -5.13 -0.07
C VAL A 139 -7.03 -4.54 1.32
N TYR A 140 -6.24 -3.53 1.72
CA TYR A 140 -6.40 -2.84 2.99
C TYR A 140 -5.98 -1.37 2.86
N LYS A 141 -6.65 -0.49 3.61
CA LYS A 141 -6.32 0.94 3.72
C LYS A 141 -6.54 1.40 5.15
N HIS A 142 -5.60 2.18 5.65
CA HIS A 142 -5.66 2.78 6.97
C HIS A 142 -5.17 4.24 6.93
N SER A 143 -5.71 5.09 7.80
CA SER A 143 -5.29 6.48 7.96
C SER A 143 -5.06 6.80 9.43
N GLY A 144 -3.98 7.50 9.71
CA GLY A 144 -3.55 7.82 11.07
C GLY A 144 -2.79 6.68 11.72
N TYR A 145 -2.09 6.97 12.82
CA TYR A 145 -1.31 6.01 13.58
C TYR A 145 -1.58 6.15 15.08
N THR A 146 -1.74 5.02 15.73
CA THR A 146 -1.71 4.85 17.19
C THR A 146 -0.72 3.76 17.52
N ASP A 147 0.01 3.90 18.62
CA ASP A 147 1.06 2.94 19.01
C ASP A 147 0.49 1.51 19.08
N GLY A 148 1.14 0.57 18.40
CA GLY A 148 0.72 -0.83 18.28
C GLY A 148 -0.11 -1.14 17.02
N ALA A 149 -0.51 -0.13 16.21
CA ALA A 149 -1.29 -0.35 14.99
C ALA A 149 -0.51 -1.12 13.92
N GLU A 150 0.83 -1.10 13.95
CA GLU A 150 1.69 -1.90 13.08
C GLU A 150 1.42 -3.41 13.20
N THR A 151 0.96 -3.88 14.36
CA THR A 151 0.58 -5.28 14.56
C THR A 151 -0.58 -5.70 13.65
N GLU A 152 -1.56 -4.82 13.44
CA GLU A 152 -2.67 -5.11 12.52
C GLU A 152 -2.19 -5.24 11.07
N LEU A 153 -1.21 -4.43 10.66
CA LEU A 153 -0.65 -4.50 9.30
C LEU A 153 -0.04 -5.87 9.02
N ILE A 154 0.81 -6.38 9.94
CA ILE A 154 1.44 -7.69 9.72
C ILE A 154 0.45 -8.84 9.79
N GLU A 155 -0.57 -8.77 10.64
CA GLU A 155 -1.63 -9.77 10.68
C GLU A 155 -2.36 -9.87 9.34
N LYS A 156 -2.71 -8.73 8.72
CA LYS A 156 -3.30 -8.70 7.37
C LYS A 156 -2.37 -9.29 6.30
N VAL A 157 -1.08 -9.00 6.36
CA VAL A 157 -0.09 -9.59 5.45
C VAL A 157 0.00 -11.11 5.63
N ARG A 158 -0.01 -11.61 6.88
CA ARG A 158 -0.01 -13.05 7.20
C ARG A 158 -1.25 -13.75 6.63
N GLU A 159 -2.44 -13.15 6.78
CA GLU A 159 -3.69 -13.67 6.21
C GLU A 159 -3.58 -13.82 4.68
N LEU A 160 -3.02 -12.83 3.98
CA LEU A 160 -2.81 -12.87 2.53
C LEU A 160 -1.84 -13.98 2.11
N CYS A 161 -0.75 -14.17 2.87
CA CYS A 161 0.23 -15.22 2.60
C CYS A 161 -0.37 -16.62 2.84
N ALA A 162 -1.24 -16.79 3.83
CA ALA A 162 -1.91 -18.06 4.12
C ALA A 162 -2.97 -18.43 3.06
N GLY A 163 -3.70 -17.44 2.54
CA GLY A 163 -4.72 -17.63 1.50
C GLY A 163 -4.19 -17.83 0.07
N ALA A 164 -2.89 -17.63 -0.14
CA ALA A 164 -2.24 -17.77 -1.45
C ALA A 164 -1.71 -19.20 -1.74
N LYS A 165 -2.01 -20.19 -0.88
CA LYS A 165 -1.60 -21.60 -1.01
C LYS A 165 -2.63 -22.44 -1.75
#